data_5a1e7f95daccf0b124405e45685a9add
#
_entry.id   5a1e7f95daccf0b124405e45685a9add
#
_cell.length_a   1.000
_cell.length_b   1.000
_cell.length_c   1.000
_cell.angle_alpha   90.00
_cell.angle_beta   90.00
_cell.angle_gamma   90.00
#
_symmetry.space_group_name_H-M   'P 1'
#
loop_
_entity.id
_entity.type
_entity.pdbx_description
1 polymer ?
#
loop_
_entity_poly.entity_id
_entity_poly.type
_entity_poly.pdbx_seq_one_letter_code
_entity_poly.pdbx_strand_id
1 'polypeptide(L)'
;MNSLRTTFLFAAAAVATVFLAAGRPAAEPFDSAQGGQAKPASNAPAFKVDPNWPQEMPNHWIMGAVTGVFVDSKQHVWVAHLPETLTEEELYEEPWKVGAGVEAGKPKPVQLATCCKAAPPILEFDAQGKLVQGWGQGSFTDFSDWPREPHGIFVDHQDNVWVGSFNRHRVMKFTRDGKLLLTLGEYEKTGGSADTHLLGGPSGIWVDPKSNEVFISDGYRNRRVIVFDITGKYLRHWGAYGKVPDDTEKFDPKSMMSGALPNQFSTPHGITGSNDGKIYVADRRGNRVQVFDHQGKFLAEKVIAPATLSSGSAFVPVLSADPQQQWLYVADGTNHKVWILRRSDLEIVGDFGRGGRQLGQFLRPHGMSIDNQGNLYVGEASTGRRVQRFLLQKK
;
A
#
# COMPACT_ATOMS: atom_id res chain seq x y z
N MET A 1 75.78 51.99 -13.63
CA MET A 1 75.56 51.63 -12.24
C MET A 1 75.12 50.19 -12.25
N ASN A 2 75.96 49.31 -11.75
CA ASN A 2 76.10 47.90 -11.99
C ASN A 2 75.05 47.10 -11.19
N SER A 3 74.33 46.12 -11.85
CA SER A 3 73.59 45.09 -11.20
C SER A 3 74.30 43.74 -11.43
N LEU A 4 74.79 43.16 -10.34
CA LEU A 4 75.32 41.82 -10.31
C LEU A 4 74.21 40.80 -10.46
N ARG A 5 74.35 39.91 -11.43
CA ARG A 5 73.57 38.71 -11.54
C ARG A 5 74.26 37.55 -10.79
N THR A 6 73.66 37.00 -9.80
CA THR A 6 74.11 35.81 -9.09
C THR A 6 73.35 34.61 -9.60
N THR A 7 74.07 33.71 -10.23
CA THR A 7 73.52 32.44 -10.75
C THR A 7 73.62 31.40 -9.67
N PHE A 8 72.48 30.83 -9.24
CA PHE A 8 72.46 29.65 -8.37
C PHE A 8 72.26 28.40 -9.19
N LEU A 9 73.24 27.52 -9.18
CA LEU A 9 73.11 26.13 -9.66
C LEU A 9 72.36 25.33 -8.59
N PHE A 10 71.21 24.74 -8.97
CA PHE A 10 70.61 23.68 -8.17
C PHE A 10 70.97 22.32 -8.75
N ALA A 11 71.69 21.54 -7.93
CA ALA A 11 71.93 20.14 -8.19
C ALA A 11 70.65 19.34 -7.86
N ALA A 12 70.08 18.66 -8.87
CA ALA A 12 68.94 17.77 -8.66
C ALA A 12 69.44 16.41 -8.19
N ALA A 13 69.21 16.08 -6.94
CA ALA A 13 69.36 14.70 -6.44
C ALA A 13 68.08 13.92 -6.73
N ALA A 14 68.13 12.94 -7.62
CA ALA A 14 67.03 12.04 -7.89
C ALA A 14 66.93 11.01 -6.75
N VAL A 15 65.93 11.13 -5.91
CA VAL A 15 65.53 10.10 -4.95
C VAL A 15 64.53 9.17 -5.65
N ALA A 16 64.96 7.98 -6.01
CA ALA A 16 64.06 6.93 -6.50
C ALA A 16 63.28 6.34 -5.33
N THR A 17 62.02 6.75 -5.20
CA THR A 17 61.07 6.15 -4.25
C THR A 17 60.47 4.90 -4.88
N VAL A 18 60.86 3.74 -4.41
CA VAL A 18 60.24 2.48 -4.75
C VAL A 18 58.86 2.41 -4.07
N PHE A 19 57.79 2.62 -4.80
CA PHE A 19 56.48 2.32 -4.34
C PHE A 19 56.27 0.80 -4.36
N LEU A 20 56.33 0.17 -3.19
CA LEU A 20 55.75 -1.15 -2.98
C LEU A 20 54.23 -1.00 -3.12
N ALA A 21 53.69 -1.54 -4.21
CA ALA A 21 52.24 -1.68 -4.36
C ALA A 21 51.77 -2.68 -3.29
N ALA A 22 51.32 -2.17 -2.15
CA ALA A 22 50.51 -2.94 -1.23
C ALA A 22 49.19 -3.24 -1.96
N GLY A 23 49.04 -4.50 -2.37
CA GLY A 23 47.78 -4.98 -2.95
C GLY A 23 46.64 -4.65 -2.01
N ARG A 24 45.63 -3.89 -2.50
CA ARG A 24 44.37 -3.77 -1.79
C ARG A 24 43.83 -5.19 -1.59
N PRO A 25 43.45 -5.58 -0.36
CA PRO A 25 42.69 -6.81 -0.19
C PRO A 25 41.45 -6.69 -1.08
N ALA A 26 41.17 -7.75 -1.86
CA ALA A 26 39.93 -7.86 -2.59
C ALA A 26 38.80 -7.59 -1.57
N ALA A 27 37.89 -6.67 -1.90
CA ALA A 27 36.72 -6.46 -1.09
C ALA A 27 36.02 -7.81 -0.98
N GLU A 28 35.93 -8.33 0.23
CA GLU A 28 35.07 -9.49 0.50
C GLU A 28 33.68 -9.18 -0.04
N PRO A 29 33.03 -10.18 -0.68
CA PRO A 29 31.67 -9.97 -1.13
C PRO A 29 30.84 -9.53 0.10
N PHE A 30 30.13 -8.43 -0.05
CA PHE A 30 29.23 -7.89 0.95
C PHE A 30 28.29 -9.02 1.36
N ASP A 31 28.59 -9.66 2.47
CA ASP A 31 27.69 -10.64 3.08
C ASP A 31 26.47 -9.81 3.53
N SER A 32 25.45 -9.81 2.67
CA SER A 32 24.17 -9.20 3.00
C SER A 32 23.75 -9.85 4.30
N ALA A 33 23.77 -9.06 5.38
CA ALA A 33 23.13 -9.42 6.63
C ALA A 33 21.73 -9.90 6.28
N GLN A 34 21.60 -11.19 6.14
CA GLN A 34 20.38 -11.91 5.91
C GLN A 34 19.50 -11.63 7.14
N GLY A 35 18.56 -10.70 6.98
CA GLY A 35 17.32 -10.86 7.69
C GLY A 35 16.84 -12.26 7.30
N GLY A 36 17.00 -13.21 8.21
CA GLY A 36 16.84 -14.62 7.92
C GLY A 36 15.54 -14.87 7.19
N GLN A 37 15.61 -15.26 5.92
CA GLN A 37 14.45 -15.81 5.24
C GLN A 37 14.05 -17.03 6.05
N ALA A 38 12.88 -17.00 6.66
CA ALA A 38 12.30 -18.15 7.30
C ALA A 38 12.32 -19.26 6.24
N LYS A 39 13.01 -20.39 6.54
CA LYS A 39 13.05 -21.52 5.63
C LYS A 39 11.62 -21.94 5.37
N PRO A 40 11.09 -21.86 4.14
CA PRO A 40 9.65 -22.08 3.92
C PRO A 40 9.26 -23.44 4.48
N ALA A 41 8.18 -23.50 5.22
CA ALA A 41 7.61 -24.78 5.62
C ALA A 41 7.30 -25.58 4.35
N SER A 42 7.47 -26.89 4.40
CA SER A 42 7.38 -27.77 3.22
C SER A 42 6.06 -27.66 2.43
N ASN A 43 5.02 -27.08 3.05
CA ASN A 43 3.67 -26.87 2.50
C ASN A 43 3.29 -25.40 2.24
N ALA A 44 4.17 -24.43 2.51
CA ALA A 44 3.86 -23.03 2.25
C ALA A 44 3.58 -22.78 0.75
N PRO A 45 2.61 -21.89 0.40
CA PRO A 45 2.36 -21.50 -0.97
C PRO A 45 3.59 -20.87 -1.61
N ALA A 46 3.79 -21.17 -2.90
CA ALA A 46 4.81 -20.53 -3.70
C ALA A 46 4.19 -19.74 -4.85
N PHE A 47 4.81 -18.64 -5.23
CA PHE A 47 4.28 -17.75 -6.25
C PHE A 47 5.30 -17.45 -7.33
N LYS A 48 4.80 -17.28 -8.56
CA LYS A 48 5.61 -16.85 -9.71
C LYS A 48 4.94 -15.63 -10.34
N VAL A 49 5.70 -14.56 -10.57
CA VAL A 49 5.17 -13.38 -11.25
C VAL A 49 4.73 -13.72 -12.67
N ASP A 50 3.58 -13.17 -13.07
CA ASP A 50 3.07 -13.23 -14.43
C ASP A 50 3.58 -12.03 -15.22
N PRO A 51 4.40 -12.22 -16.25
CA PRO A 51 4.94 -11.11 -17.04
C PRO A 51 3.91 -10.47 -18.00
N ASN A 52 2.74 -11.09 -18.18
CA ASN A 52 1.76 -10.70 -19.20
C ASN A 52 0.55 -9.98 -18.61
N TRP A 53 0.54 -9.72 -17.29
CA TRP A 53 -0.56 -9.03 -16.63
C TRP A 53 -0.08 -7.73 -15.95
N PRO A 54 -0.78 -6.59 -16.09
CA PRO A 54 -1.91 -6.34 -16.99
C PRO A 54 -1.46 -6.21 -18.46
N GLN A 55 -2.44 -6.22 -19.38
CA GLN A 55 -2.19 -5.86 -20.76
C GLN A 55 -1.97 -4.34 -20.89
N GLU A 56 -1.42 -3.91 -22.02
CA GLU A 56 -1.22 -2.49 -22.31
C GLU A 56 -2.57 -1.75 -22.29
N MET A 57 -2.59 -0.62 -21.57
CA MET A 57 -3.79 0.20 -21.46
C MET A 57 -4.00 1.04 -22.74
N PRO A 58 -5.26 1.27 -23.15
CA PRO A 58 -5.57 2.12 -24.29
C PRO A 58 -5.21 3.59 -24.01
N ASN A 59 -5.27 4.44 -25.03
CA ASN A 59 -5.11 5.89 -24.94
C ASN A 59 -3.75 6.35 -24.37
N HIS A 60 -2.74 5.49 -24.43
CA HIS A 60 -1.43 5.74 -23.82
C HIS A 60 -1.51 6.01 -22.30
N TRP A 61 -2.49 5.43 -21.63
CA TRP A 61 -2.67 5.60 -20.20
C TRP A 61 -1.58 4.90 -19.39
N ILE A 62 -1.13 5.58 -18.33
CA ILE A 62 -0.22 5.03 -17.33
C ILE A 62 -0.78 5.27 -15.93
N MET A 63 -0.47 4.36 -15.02
CA MET A 63 -0.88 4.45 -13.60
C MET A 63 0.12 5.27 -12.79
N GLY A 64 -0.40 6.09 -11.87
CA GLY A 64 0.36 6.61 -10.74
C GLY A 64 0.53 5.59 -9.61
N ALA A 65 0.91 6.06 -8.42
CA ALA A 65 1.06 5.24 -7.22
C ALA A 65 -0.22 4.46 -6.92
N VAL A 66 -0.15 3.13 -6.89
CA VAL A 66 -1.30 2.26 -6.64
C VAL A 66 -1.52 2.14 -5.14
N THR A 67 -2.71 2.54 -4.69
CA THR A 67 -3.08 2.56 -3.28
C THR A 67 -4.01 1.43 -2.89
N GLY A 68 -4.87 0.97 -3.79
CA GLY A 68 -5.81 -0.11 -3.55
C GLY A 68 -5.89 -1.09 -4.72
N VAL A 69 -6.08 -2.36 -4.39
CA VAL A 69 -6.36 -3.44 -5.36
C VAL A 69 -7.43 -4.34 -4.76
N PHE A 70 -8.42 -4.69 -5.56
CA PHE A 70 -9.46 -5.63 -5.16
C PHE A 70 -9.88 -6.52 -6.34
N VAL A 71 -10.07 -7.82 -6.09
CA VAL A 71 -10.63 -8.77 -7.06
C VAL A 71 -12.08 -9.05 -6.66
N ASP A 72 -13.00 -8.75 -7.56
CA ASP A 72 -14.43 -8.92 -7.32
C ASP A 72 -14.95 -10.35 -7.59
N SER A 73 -16.23 -10.58 -7.33
CA SER A 73 -16.89 -11.87 -7.55
C SER A 73 -16.88 -12.34 -9.00
N LYS A 74 -16.74 -11.41 -9.95
CA LYS A 74 -16.62 -11.69 -11.39
C LYS A 74 -15.18 -11.96 -11.83
N GLN A 75 -14.24 -11.95 -10.87
CA GLN A 75 -12.79 -12.07 -11.08
C GLN A 75 -12.20 -10.88 -11.86
N HIS A 76 -12.87 -9.74 -11.83
CA HIS A 76 -12.32 -8.49 -12.32
C HIS A 76 -11.44 -7.83 -11.25
N VAL A 77 -10.36 -7.22 -11.69
CA VAL A 77 -9.37 -6.57 -10.82
C VAL A 77 -9.59 -5.07 -10.83
N TRP A 78 -9.97 -4.55 -9.68
CA TRP A 78 -10.16 -3.13 -9.45
C TRP A 78 -8.90 -2.51 -8.88
N VAL A 79 -8.53 -1.36 -9.40
CA VAL A 79 -7.33 -0.63 -9.01
C VAL A 79 -7.69 0.80 -8.68
N ALA A 80 -7.29 1.24 -7.48
CA ALA A 80 -7.27 2.65 -7.10
C ALA A 80 -5.82 3.15 -7.15
N HIS A 81 -5.59 4.26 -7.85
CA HIS A 81 -4.26 4.86 -7.94
C HIS A 81 -4.31 6.39 -7.86
N LEU A 82 -3.16 7.01 -7.70
CA LEU A 82 -2.97 8.45 -7.56
C LEU A 82 -2.35 9.03 -8.84
N PRO A 83 -3.14 9.49 -9.82
CA PRO A 83 -2.62 10.06 -11.06
C PRO A 83 -1.66 11.23 -10.83
N GLU A 84 -1.91 12.03 -9.78
CA GLU A 84 -1.10 13.18 -9.38
C GLU A 84 0.33 12.85 -8.92
N THR A 85 0.67 11.58 -8.79
CA THR A 85 2.03 11.12 -8.45
C THR A 85 2.91 10.91 -9.67
N LEU A 86 2.35 11.00 -10.87
CA LEU A 86 3.11 10.98 -12.12
C LEU A 86 3.90 12.28 -12.28
N THR A 87 5.11 12.17 -12.82
CA THR A 87 6.00 13.30 -13.03
C THR A 87 5.88 13.87 -14.44
N GLU A 88 6.50 15.02 -14.67
CA GLU A 88 6.53 15.65 -16.00
C GLU A 88 7.20 14.76 -17.06
N GLU A 89 8.21 13.97 -16.66
CA GLU A 89 8.88 13.04 -17.57
C GLU A 89 8.02 11.84 -17.95
N GLU A 90 6.99 11.54 -17.16
CA GLU A 90 6.06 10.42 -17.37
C GLU A 90 4.82 10.86 -18.16
N LEU A 91 4.55 12.15 -18.28
CA LEU A 91 3.37 12.69 -18.94
C LEU A 91 3.75 13.62 -20.10
N TYR A 92 2.91 13.67 -21.14
CA TYR A 92 3.07 14.65 -22.18
C TYR A 92 2.29 15.94 -21.92
N GLU A 93 1.36 15.93 -20.97
CA GLU A 93 0.64 17.09 -20.45
C GLU A 93 1.15 17.43 -19.05
N GLU A 94 1.08 18.70 -18.64
CA GLU A 94 1.42 19.04 -17.25
C GLU A 94 0.70 18.12 -16.27
N PRO A 95 1.43 17.64 -15.24
CA PRO A 95 0.84 16.79 -14.20
C PRO A 95 -0.41 17.46 -13.64
N TRP A 96 -1.41 16.67 -13.40
CA TRP A 96 -2.58 17.10 -12.67
C TRP A 96 -2.16 17.65 -11.31
N LYS A 97 -2.11 18.96 -11.18
CA LYS A 97 -1.99 19.61 -9.88
C LYS A 97 -3.32 19.45 -9.15
N VAL A 98 -3.56 18.23 -8.67
CA VAL A 98 -4.68 17.93 -7.79
C VAL A 98 -4.44 18.71 -6.50
N GLY A 99 -5.15 19.82 -6.34
CA GLY A 99 -5.07 20.67 -5.16
C GLY A 99 -4.59 22.10 -5.37
N ALA A 100 -3.89 22.43 -6.45
CA ALA A 100 -3.80 23.81 -6.88
C ALA A 100 -5.04 24.10 -7.73
N GLY A 101 -5.95 24.93 -7.23
CA GLY A 101 -7.07 25.39 -8.03
C GLY A 101 -6.54 25.82 -9.41
N VAL A 102 -7.24 25.38 -10.46
CA VAL A 102 -7.00 25.96 -11.80
C VAL A 102 -7.40 27.42 -11.65
N GLU A 103 -6.43 28.29 -11.42
CA GLU A 103 -6.68 29.73 -11.41
C GLU A 103 -7.19 30.12 -12.79
N ALA A 104 -8.41 30.63 -12.81
CA ALA A 104 -8.99 31.15 -14.03
C ALA A 104 -8.01 32.19 -14.64
N GLY A 105 -7.52 31.92 -15.86
CA GLY A 105 -6.62 32.81 -16.57
C GLY A 105 -5.18 32.34 -16.75
N LYS A 106 -4.77 31.18 -16.22
CA LYS A 106 -3.46 30.59 -16.56
C LYS A 106 -3.48 29.92 -17.93
N PRO A 107 -2.35 29.99 -18.70
CA PRO A 107 -2.26 29.36 -20.01
C PRO A 107 -2.51 27.84 -19.88
N LYS A 108 -3.14 27.26 -20.90
CA LYS A 108 -3.30 25.80 -20.99
C LYS A 108 -1.93 25.12 -20.84
N PRO A 109 -1.89 23.93 -20.18
CA PRO A 109 -0.66 23.18 -20.07
C PRO A 109 0.04 23.03 -21.42
N VAL A 110 1.35 23.24 -21.43
CA VAL A 110 2.16 23.02 -22.64
C VAL A 110 2.33 21.51 -22.77
N GLN A 111 2.09 21.00 -23.97
CA GLN A 111 2.41 19.61 -24.28
C GLN A 111 3.93 19.42 -24.24
N LEU A 112 4.42 18.65 -23.26
CA LEU A 112 5.84 18.41 -23.04
C LEU A 112 6.38 17.25 -23.89
N ALA A 113 5.54 16.24 -24.16
CA ALA A 113 5.91 15.05 -24.93
C ALA A 113 4.72 14.52 -25.75
N THR A 114 4.88 13.41 -26.43
CA THR A 114 3.83 12.75 -27.21
C THR A 114 3.47 11.37 -26.69
N CYS A 115 4.02 10.98 -25.51
CA CYS A 115 3.91 9.64 -25.00
C CYS A 115 2.59 9.39 -24.28
N CYS A 116 2.45 9.93 -23.08
CA CYS A 116 1.66 9.23 -22.08
C CYS A 116 0.66 10.15 -21.37
N LYS A 117 -0.47 9.58 -20.94
CA LYS A 117 -1.52 10.26 -20.18
C LYS A 117 -1.76 9.55 -18.85
N ALA A 118 -2.09 10.31 -17.82
CA ALA A 118 -2.59 9.74 -16.59
C ALA A 118 -3.89 8.96 -16.84
N ALA A 119 -3.95 7.72 -16.37
CA ALA A 119 -5.18 6.94 -16.38
C ALA A 119 -6.21 7.53 -15.41
N PRO A 120 -7.52 7.26 -15.59
CA PRO A 120 -8.53 7.53 -14.56
C PRO A 120 -8.17 6.88 -13.22
N PRO A 121 -8.42 7.53 -12.08
CA PRO A 121 -7.97 7.04 -10.77
C PRO A 121 -8.57 5.71 -10.32
N ILE A 122 -9.70 5.30 -10.86
CA ILE A 122 -10.27 3.97 -10.68
C ILE A 122 -10.28 3.23 -12.00
N LEU A 123 -9.71 2.03 -12.01
CA LEU A 123 -9.60 1.16 -13.18
C LEU A 123 -10.20 -0.21 -12.86
N GLU A 124 -10.85 -0.81 -13.84
CA GLU A 124 -11.34 -2.17 -13.80
C GLU A 124 -10.71 -2.96 -14.95
N PHE A 125 -10.03 -4.05 -14.61
CA PHE A 125 -9.46 -5.00 -15.57
C PHE A 125 -10.22 -6.33 -15.50
N ASP A 126 -10.36 -7.02 -16.62
CA ASP A 126 -10.81 -8.41 -16.62
C ASP A 126 -9.68 -9.35 -16.09
N ALA A 127 -10.02 -10.62 -15.89
CA ALA A 127 -9.09 -11.63 -15.41
C ALA A 127 -7.86 -11.82 -16.33
N GLN A 128 -7.97 -11.48 -17.61
CA GLN A 128 -6.89 -11.52 -18.60
C GLN A 128 -6.01 -10.27 -18.58
N GLY A 129 -6.39 -9.25 -17.78
CA GLY A 129 -5.64 -8.01 -17.64
C GLY A 129 -5.99 -6.94 -18.68
N LYS A 130 -7.05 -7.15 -19.47
CA LYS A 130 -7.57 -6.14 -20.38
C LYS A 130 -8.37 -5.11 -19.61
N LEU A 131 -8.13 -3.84 -19.85
CA LEU A 131 -8.92 -2.76 -19.27
C LEU A 131 -10.37 -2.83 -19.76
N VAL A 132 -11.31 -2.90 -18.81
CA VAL A 132 -12.76 -2.91 -19.05
C VAL A 132 -13.30 -1.48 -19.03
N GLN A 133 -12.94 -0.73 -17.99
CA GLN A 133 -13.33 0.67 -17.82
C GLN A 133 -12.38 1.42 -16.88
N GLY A 134 -12.49 2.73 -16.91
CA GLY A 134 -11.86 3.62 -15.93
C GLY A 134 -12.73 4.85 -15.74
N TRP A 135 -12.86 5.33 -14.50
CA TRP A 135 -13.68 6.46 -14.13
C TRP A 135 -13.09 7.29 -12.99
N GLY A 136 -13.73 8.40 -12.65
CA GLY A 136 -13.25 9.34 -11.65
C GLY A 136 -12.51 10.55 -12.24
N GLN A 137 -12.54 10.73 -13.57
CA GLN A 137 -12.06 11.94 -14.23
C GLN A 137 -13.22 12.89 -14.52
N GLY A 138 -12.99 14.18 -14.35
CA GLY A 138 -13.78 15.21 -15.02
C GLY A 138 -14.53 16.21 -14.17
N SER A 139 -14.66 16.02 -12.86
CA SER A 139 -15.26 17.04 -11.98
C SER A 139 -14.33 17.40 -10.82
N PHE A 140 -13.19 18.04 -11.15
CA PHE A 140 -12.25 18.50 -10.12
C PHE A 140 -12.60 19.86 -9.52
N THR A 141 -13.71 20.42 -9.91
CA THR A 141 -14.24 21.68 -9.34
C THR A 141 -15.27 21.44 -8.23
N ASP A 142 -15.95 20.31 -8.26
CA ASP A 142 -16.84 19.88 -7.18
C ASP A 142 -16.37 18.53 -6.61
N PHE A 143 -15.74 18.60 -5.43
CA PHE A 143 -15.21 17.44 -4.74
C PHE A 143 -16.24 16.72 -3.86
N SER A 144 -17.50 17.09 -3.94
CA SER A 144 -18.59 16.42 -3.22
C SER A 144 -18.75 14.97 -3.68
N ASP A 145 -18.57 14.73 -4.97
CA ASP A 145 -18.91 13.48 -5.64
C ASP A 145 -17.75 12.54 -5.89
N TRP A 146 -16.52 12.93 -5.48
CA TRP A 146 -15.32 12.16 -5.77
C TRP A 146 -14.38 12.03 -4.56
N PRO A 147 -13.87 10.81 -4.25
CA PRO A 147 -12.87 10.62 -3.21
C PRO A 147 -11.48 11.03 -3.74
N ARG A 148 -11.13 12.30 -3.64
CA ARG A 148 -9.75 12.72 -3.93
C ARG A 148 -8.76 11.87 -3.13
N GLU A 149 -7.63 11.56 -3.75
CA GLU A 149 -6.61 10.71 -3.15
C GLU A 149 -7.19 9.35 -2.71
N PRO A 150 -7.75 8.57 -3.67
CA PRO A 150 -8.34 7.26 -3.36
C PRO A 150 -7.29 6.37 -2.73
N HIS A 151 -7.71 5.54 -1.76
CA HIS A 151 -6.82 4.67 -1.01
C HIS A 151 -7.27 3.21 -1.03
N GLY A 152 -8.14 2.80 -0.12
CA GLY A 152 -8.73 1.47 -0.16
C GLY A 152 -9.85 1.39 -1.18
N ILE A 153 -9.95 0.25 -1.87
CA ILE A 153 -11.04 -0.07 -2.78
C ILE A 153 -11.60 -1.44 -2.43
N PHE A 154 -12.92 -1.57 -2.50
CA PHE A 154 -13.64 -2.82 -2.26
C PHE A 154 -14.89 -2.87 -3.14
N VAL A 155 -15.24 -4.04 -3.68
CA VAL A 155 -16.50 -4.24 -4.40
C VAL A 155 -17.37 -5.19 -3.59
N ASP A 156 -18.56 -4.73 -3.21
CA ASP A 156 -19.48 -5.50 -2.39
C ASP A 156 -20.23 -6.56 -3.20
N HIS A 157 -20.94 -7.43 -2.50
CA HIS A 157 -21.74 -8.51 -3.11
C HIS A 157 -22.96 -8.03 -3.93
N GLN A 158 -23.23 -6.71 -3.92
CA GLN A 158 -24.24 -6.05 -4.75
C GLN A 158 -23.61 -5.32 -5.96
N ASP A 159 -22.32 -5.58 -6.24
CA ASP A 159 -21.53 -4.92 -7.30
C ASP A 159 -21.31 -3.40 -7.10
N ASN A 160 -21.44 -2.88 -5.89
CA ASN A 160 -21.09 -1.49 -5.62
C ASN A 160 -19.62 -1.36 -5.23
N VAL A 161 -19.01 -0.28 -5.68
CA VAL A 161 -17.60 0.03 -5.46
C VAL A 161 -17.46 1.00 -4.30
N TRP A 162 -16.74 0.58 -3.27
CA TRP A 162 -16.41 1.41 -2.11
C TRP A 162 -15.00 1.93 -2.22
N VAL A 163 -14.80 3.23 -2.04
CA VAL A 163 -13.49 3.87 -2.16
C VAL A 163 -13.24 4.75 -0.94
N GLY A 164 -12.13 4.53 -0.26
CA GLY A 164 -11.65 5.37 0.83
C GLY A 164 -10.85 6.57 0.30
N SER A 165 -10.95 7.71 0.97
CA SER A 165 -10.15 8.90 0.70
C SER A 165 -9.45 9.32 2.00
N PHE A 166 -8.18 8.92 2.12
CA PHE A 166 -7.50 8.96 3.42
C PHE A 166 -7.21 10.39 3.93
N ASN A 167 -6.82 11.32 3.07
CA ASN A 167 -6.56 12.71 3.46
C ASN A 167 -7.85 13.56 3.51
N ARG A 168 -8.94 13.10 2.89
CA ARG A 168 -10.21 13.82 2.84
C ARG A 168 -11.27 13.22 3.77
N HIS A 169 -10.87 12.21 4.55
CA HIS A 169 -11.65 11.65 5.67
C HIS A 169 -13.02 11.11 5.28
N ARG A 170 -13.15 10.52 4.07
CA ARG A 170 -14.41 9.96 3.58
C ARG A 170 -14.24 8.54 3.08
N VAL A 171 -15.32 7.76 3.18
CA VAL A 171 -15.51 6.53 2.40
C VAL A 171 -16.76 6.74 1.55
N MET A 172 -16.68 6.46 0.27
CA MET A 172 -17.74 6.70 -0.69
C MET A 172 -18.10 5.40 -1.41
N LYS A 173 -19.41 5.18 -1.59
CA LYS A 173 -19.99 4.04 -2.30
C LYS A 173 -20.50 4.49 -3.65
N PHE A 174 -20.14 3.76 -4.69
CA PHE A 174 -20.54 4.04 -6.07
C PHE A 174 -21.20 2.82 -6.69
N THR A 175 -22.00 3.05 -7.74
CA THR A 175 -22.33 1.98 -8.69
C THR A 175 -21.04 1.53 -9.41
N ARG A 176 -21.10 0.39 -10.09
CA ARG A 176 -19.94 -0.15 -10.84
C ARG A 176 -19.41 0.84 -11.91
N ASP A 177 -20.28 1.66 -12.47
CA ASP A 177 -19.97 2.66 -13.49
C ASP A 177 -19.63 4.07 -12.93
N GLY A 178 -19.47 4.17 -11.60
CA GLY A 178 -18.95 5.37 -10.94
C GLY A 178 -19.99 6.42 -10.52
N LYS A 179 -21.31 6.07 -10.46
CA LYS A 179 -22.33 6.98 -9.92
C LYS A 179 -22.31 6.89 -8.39
N LEU A 180 -22.19 8.05 -7.71
CA LEU A 180 -22.20 8.15 -6.24
C LEU A 180 -23.55 7.69 -5.67
N LEU A 181 -23.50 6.84 -4.63
CA LEU A 181 -24.66 6.31 -3.90
C LEU A 181 -24.69 6.74 -2.44
N LEU A 182 -23.53 6.80 -1.76
CA LEU A 182 -23.41 7.08 -0.33
C LEU A 182 -22.04 7.69 -0.02
N THR A 183 -22.02 8.59 0.96
CA THR A 183 -20.78 9.12 1.56
C THR A 183 -20.81 8.94 3.06
N LEU A 184 -19.73 8.36 3.63
CA LEU A 184 -19.46 8.27 5.06
C LEU A 184 -18.35 9.26 5.41
N GLY A 185 -18.48 9.98 6.53
CA GLY A 185 -17.59 11.07 6.90
C GLY A 185 -17.85 12.36 6.12
N GLU A 186 -17.10 13.40 6.42
CA GLU A 186 -17.20 14.70 5.79
C GLU A 186 -15.85 15.16 5.23
N TYR A 187 -15.93 15.93 4.13
CA TYR A 187 -14.72 16.41 3.44
C TYR A 187 -13.85 17.25 4.38
N GLU A 188 -12.60 16.83 4.57
CA GLU A 188 -11.56 17.47 5.38
C GLU A 188 -11.93 17.66 6.87
N LYS A 189 -12.95 16.97 7.38
CA LYS A 189 -13.30 17.03 8.80
C LYS A 189 -13.01 15.73 9.51
N THR A 190 -12.48 15.82 10.74
CA THR A 190 -12.28 14.70 11.64
C THR A 190 -12.63 15.11 13.07
N GLY A 191 -13.20 14.19 13.84
CA GLY A 191 -13.60 14.38 15.24
C GLY A 191 -12.82 13.52 16.24
N GLY A 192 -11.77 12.81 15.78
CA GLY A 192 -11.04 11.86 16.61
C GLY A 192 -11.67 10.47 16.64
N SER A 193 -11.02 9.54 17.35
CA SER A 193 -11.41 8.13 17.37
C SER A 193 -12.72 7.82 18.10
N ALA A 194 -13.28 8.74 18.88
CA ALA A 194 -14.55 8.58 19.54
C ALA A 194 -15.77 9.07 18.73
N ASP A 195 -15.54 9.84 17.65
CA ASP A 195 -16.62 10.38 16.82
C ASP A 195 -17.31 9.27 16.03
N THR A 196 -18.65 9.29 15.97
CA THR A 196 -19.45 8.26 15.31
C THR A 196 -19.88 8.59 13.88
N HIS A 197 -19.60 9.81 13.42
CA HIS A 197 -19.95 10.32 12.09
C HIS A 197 -18.72 10.66 11.24
N LEU A 198 -17.74 11.35 11.87
CA LEU A 198 -16.53 11.78 11.18
C LEU A 198 -15.48 10.69 11.17
N LEU A 199 -14.77 10.58 10.07
CA LEU A 199 -13.63 9.66 9.90
C LEU A 199 -12.31 10.41 10.06
N GLY A 200 -11.24 9.68 10.37
CA GLY A 200 -9.90 10.22 10.57
C GLY A 200 -8.85 9.60 9.65
N GLY A 201 -9.11 9.56 8.37
CA GLY A 201 -8.21 8.99 7.38
C GLY A 201 -8.42 7.50 7.17
N PRO A 202 -9.57 7.10 6.63
CA PRO A 202 -9.92 5.72 6.33
C PRO A 202 -8.97 5.14 5.27
N SER A 203 -8.57 3.90 5.45
CA SER A 203 -7.60 3.24 4.59
C SER A 203 -8.11 1.94 3.97
N GLY A 204 -8.51 0.96 4.75
CA GLY A 204 -9.04 -0.32 4.28
C GLY A 204 -10.54 -0.42 4.50
N ILE A 205 -11.22 -1.15 3.62
CA ILE A 205 -12.67 -1.36 3.65
C ILE A 205 -12.93 -2.84 3.41
N TRP A 206 -13.83 -3.40 4.20
CA TRP A 206 -14.37 -4.74 3.98
C TRP A 206 -15.88 -4.74 4.28
N VAL A 207 -16.68 -5.29 3.37
CA VAL A 207 -18.13 -5.43 3.54
C VAL A 207 -18.45 -6.90 3.72
N ASP A 208 -19.07 -7.23 4.85
CA ASP A 208 -19.52 -8.59 5.10
C ASP A 208 -20.78 -8.92 4.29
N PRO A 209 -20.72 -9.90 3.38
CA PRO A 209 -21.87 -10.26 2.55
C PRO A 209 -23.01 -10.92 3.34
N LYS A 210 -22.75 -11.38 4.59
CA LYS A 210 -23.75 -12.05 5.41
C LYS A 210 -24.54 -11.06 6.27
N SER A 211 -23.87 -10.12 6.90
CA SER A 211 -24.47 -9.14 7.82
C SER A 211 -24.79 -7.80 7.18
N ASN A 212 -24.25 -7.51 5.98
CA ASN A 212 -24.30 -6.19 5.35
C ASN A 212 -23.61 -5.10 6.20
N GLU A 213 -22.64 -5.47 7.01
CA GLU A 213 -21.84 -4.55 7.78
C GLU A 213 -20.59 -4.11 7.02
N VAL A 214 -20.26 -2.84 7.12
CA VAL A 214 -19.12 -2.19 6.48
C VAL A 214 -18.06 -1.89 7.54
N PHE A 215 -16.97 -2.62 7.50
CA PHE A 215 -15.83 -2.47 8.40
C PHE A 215 -14.77 -1.58 7.76
N ILE A 216 -14.36 -0.54 8.44
CA ILE A 216 -13.40 0.43 7.95
C ILE A 216 -12.24 0.54 8.94
N SER A 217 -11.02 0.32 8.45
CA SER A 217 -9.82 0.70 9.20
C SER A 217 -9.61 2.20 9.06
N ASP A 218 -9.88 2.93 10.13
CA ASP A 218 -9.84 4.39 10.20
C ASP A 218 -8.59 4.82 10.97
N GLY A 219 -7.43 4.87 10.27
CA GLY A 219 -6.15 4.76 10.95
C GLY A 219 -5.08 5.80 10.62
N TYR A 220 -5.23 6.70 9.65
CA TYR A 220 -4.19 7.71 9.39
C TYR A 220 -4.16 8.82 10.43
N ARG A 221 -5.33 9.16 11.00
CA ARG A 221 -5.47 10.14 12.10
C ARG A 221 -6.17 9.57 13.32
N ASN A 222 -7.06 8.58 13.11
CA ASN A 222 -7.75 7.85 14.18
C ASN A 222 -7.05 6.53 14.47
N ARG A 223 -7.50 5.81 15.51
CA ARG A 223 -6.89 4.56 16.00
C ARG A 223 -7.92 3.46 16.17
N ARG A 224 -8.76 3.24 15.14
CA ARG A 224 -9.91 2.35 15.28
C ARG A 224 -10.26 1.56 14.04
N VAL A 225 -11.01 0.50 14.26
CA VAL A 225 -11.97 -0.02 13.29
C VAL A 225 -13.32 0.61 13.61
N ILE A 226 -14.01 1.12 12.61
CA ILE A 226 -15.38 1.64 12.74
C ILE A 226 -16.30 0.86 11.79
N VAL A 227 -17.51 0.57 12.26
CA VAL A 227 -18.47 -0.28 11.55
C VAL A 227 -19.75 0.47 11.34
N PHE A 228 -20.22 0.46 10.10
CA PHE A 228 -21.53 0.97 9.68
C PHE A 228 -22.34 -0.18 9.09
N ASP A 229 -23.64 -0.02 8.98
CA ASP A 229 -24.43 -0.86 8.08
C ASP A 229 -24.25 -0.38 6.63
N ILE A 230 -24.73 -1.16 5.66
CA ILE A 230 -24.59 -0.86 4.23
C ILE A 230 -25.33 0.40 3.78
N THR A 231 -26.23 0.96 4.64
CA THR A 231 -26.97 2.22 4.41
C THR A 231 -26.24 3.44 5.00
N GLY A 232 -25.16 3.21 5.76
CA GLY A 232 -24.35 4.26 6.38
C GLY A 232 -24.71 4.59 7.83
N LYS A 233 -25.54 3.79 8.48
CA LYS A 233 -25.84 3.95 9.91
C LYS A 233 -24.67 3.39 10.74
N TYR A 234 -24.13 4.20 11.64
CA TYR A 234 -23.12 3.77 12.62
C TYR A 234 -23.65 2.63 13.50
N LEU A 235 -22.80 1.62 13.72
CA LEU A 235 -23.09 0.46 14.58
C LEU A 235 -22.18 0.41 15.81
N ARG A 236 -20.88 0.44 15.62
CA ARG A 236 -19.85 0.31 16.68
C ARG A 236 -18.46 0.68 16.19
N HIS A 237 -17.51 0.81 17.10
CA HIS A 237 -16.09 0.91 16.81
C HIS A 237 -15.25 0.33 17.95
N TRP A 238 -14.00 0.02 17.68
CA TRP A 238 -13.03 -0.43 18.69
C TRP A 238 -11.60 -0.09 18.26
N GLY A 239 -10.73 0.03 19.28
CA GLY A 239 -9.28 0.18 19.11
C GLY A 239 -8.52 -1.16 19.21
N ALA A 240 -7.21 -1.08 19.35
CA ALA A 240 -6.39 -2.27 19.57
C ALA A 240 -6.85 -3.06 20.80
N TYR A 241 -6.74 -4.38 20.71
CA TYR A 241 -7.17 -5.32 21.75
C TYR A 241 -8.67 -5.26 22.08
N GLY A 242 -9.50 -4.69 21.20
CA GLY A 242 -10.93 -4.50 21.45
C GLY A 242 -11.25 -3.40 22.48
N LYS A 243 -10.27 -2.59 22.83
CA LYS A 243 -10.42 -1.51 23.81
C LYS A 243 -11.06 -0.26 23.17
N VAL A 244 -11.51 0.65 24.02
CA VAL A 244 -11.87 2.00 23.59
C VAL A 244 -10.61 2.69 23.05
N PRO A 245 -10.65 3.32 21.87
CA PRO A 245 -9.52 4.07 21.35
C PRO A 245 -9.12 5.24 22.26
N ASP A 246 -7.82 5.43 22.44
CA ASP A 246 -7.25 6.57 23.15
C ASP A 246 -6.28 7.33 22.23
N ASP A 247 -6.68 8.49 21.76
CA ASP A 247 -5.89 9.33 20.87
C ASP A 247 -4.75 10.08 21.61
N THR A 248 -4.76 10.08 22.94
CA THR A 248 -3.76 10.76 23.77
C THR A 248 -2.54 9.90 24.07
N GLU A 249 -2.67 8.58 24.00
CA GLU A 249 -1.58 7.65 24.27
C GLU A 249 -0.46 7.81 23.24
N LYS A 250 0.77 7.91 23.72
CA LYS A 250 1.97 7.99 22.89
C LYS A 250 2.74 6.68 22.96
N PHE A 251 3.23 6.24 21.82
CA PHE A 251 4.07 5.06 21.70
C PHE A 251 5.30 5.39 20.85
N ASP A 252 6.48 5.04 21.34
CA ASP A 252 7.72 5.13 20.55
C ASP A 252 7.89 3.82 19.74
N PRO A 253 7.81 3.87 18.40
CA PRO A 253 8.00 2.68 17.58
C PRO A 253 9.35 1.99 17.77
N LYS A 254 10.38 2.71 18.22
CA LYS A 254 11.70 2.12 18.49
C LYS A 254 11.67 1.13 19.66
N SER A 255 10.74 1.30 20.60
CA SER A 255 10.60 0.39 21.74
C SER A 255 10.16 -1.03 21.33
N MET A 256 9.59 -1.21 20.13
CA MET A 256 9.27 -2.54 19.60
C MET A 256 10.52 -3.40 19.36
N MET A 257 11.67 -2.80 19.15
CA MET A 257 12.95 -3.51 19.00
C MET A 257 13.36 -4.23 20.30
N SER A 258 12.88 -3.76 21.45
CA SER A 258 13.05 -4.39 22.77
C SER A 258 11.84 -5.21 23.22
N GLY A 259 10.87 -5.45 22.33
CA GLY A 259 9.70 -6.27 22.58
C GLY A 259 8.46 -5.54 23.16
N ALA A 260 8.52 -4.21 23.35
CA ALA A 260 7.34 -3.45 23.74
C ALA A 260 6.33 -3.36 22.60
N LEU A 261 5.04 -3.48 22.91
CA LEU A 261 3.96 -3.39 21.92
C LEU A 261 3.05 -2.19 22.25
N PRO A 262 2.52 -1.50 21.23
CA PRO A 262 1.58 -0.41 21.48
C PRO A 262 0.26 -0.93 22.03
N ASN A 263 -0.30 -0.26 23.06
CA ASN A 263 -1.62 -0.58 23.60
C ASN A 263 -2.77 -0.11 22.73
N GLN A 264 -2.49 0.86 21.84
CA GLN A 264 -3.42 1.38 20.85
C GLN A 264 -2.99 0.97 19.45
N PHE A 265 -3.90 1.05 18.49
CA PHE A 265 -3.49 1.02 17.10
C PHE A 265 -2.58 2.21 16.79
N SER A 266 -1.49 1.94 16.08
CA SER A 266 -0.61 3.01 15.59
C SER A 266 -1.05 3.54 14.23
N THR A 267 -1.48 2.65 13.35
CA THR A 267 -2.09 2.98 12.05
C THR A 267 -2.83 1.74 11.56
N PRO A 268 -4.07 1.47 12.00
CA PRO A 268 -4.89 0.40 11.42
C PRO A 268 -5.12 0.73 9.95
N HIS A 269 -4.56 -0.10 9.06
CA HIS A 269 -4.43 0.23 7.64
C HIS A 269 -5.22 -0.70 6.73
N GLY A 270 -4.89 -1.98 6.70
CA GLY A 270 -5.64 -2.99 5.95
C GLY A 270 -6.62 -3.75 6.84
N ILE A 271 -7.74 -4.17 6.28
CA ILE A 271 -8.76 -4.95 6.97
C ILE A 271 -9.35 -6.00 6.03
N THR A 272 -9.60 -7.18 6.53
CA THR A 272 -10.34 -8.24 5.82
C THR A 272 -11.10 -9.13 6.78
N GLY A 273 -12.20 -9.72 6.34
CA GLY A 273 -12.96 -10.69 7.10
C GLY A 273 -12.81 -12.11 6.53
N SER A 274 -13.01 -13.09 7.37
CA SER A 274 -12.92 -14.51 7.02
C SER A 274 -14.29 -15.19 6.96
N ASN A 275 -14.34 -16.34 6.29
CA ASN A 275 -15.55 -17.16 6.15
C ASN A 275 -16.14 -17.62 7.48
N ASP A 276 -15.28 -17.77 8.52
CA ASP A 276 -15.64 -18.15 9.90
C ASP A 276 -15.88 -16.94 10.83
N GLY A 277 -16.03 -15.74 10.27
CA GLY A 277 -16.46 -14.55 11.00
C GLY A 277 -15.38 -13.87 11.82
N LYS A 278 -14.12 -13.99 11.47
CA LYS A 278 -13.02 -13.26 12.10
C LYS A 278 -12.61 -12.07 11.26
N ILE A 279 -12.24 -10.98 11.92
CA ILE A 279 -11.77 -9.73 11.31
C ILE A 279 -10.27 -9.60 11.54
N TYR A 280 -9.49 -9.46 10.47
CA TYR A 280 -8.05 -9.28 10.48
C TYR A 280 -7.71 -7.83 10.18
N VAL A 281 -7.01 -7.18 11.10
CA VAL A 281 -6.64 -5.77 11.00
C VAL A 281 -5.11 -5.65 10.99
N ALA A 282 -4.56 -5.11 9.93
CA ALA A 282 -3.14 -4.79 9.85
C ALA A 282 -2.88 -3.43 10.49
N ASP A 283 -2.23 -3.41 11.63
CA ASP A 283 -1.74 -2.20 12.30
C ASP A 283 -0.34 -1.88 11.79
N ARG A 284 -0.30 -1.10 10.70
CA ARG A 284 0.90 -0.89 9.90
C ARG A 284 2.10 -0.43 10.71
N ARG A 285 1.97 0.69 11.45
CA ARG A 285 3.05 1.22 12.29
C ARG A 285 3.21 0.48 13.62
N GLY A 286 2.22 -0.32 14.01
CA GLY A 286 2.30 -1.27 15.10
C GLY A 286 2.98 -2.58 14.73
N ASN A 287 3.43 -2.72 13.46
CA ASN A 287 4.13 -3.91 12.94
C ASN A 287 3.42 -5.22 13.28
N ARG A 288 2.09 -5.26 13.18
CA ARG A 288 1.31 -6.43 13.60
C ARG A 288 0.01 -6.59 12.83
N VAL A 289 -0.51 -7.79 12.85
CA VAL A 289 -1.90 -8.08 12.53
C VAL A 289 -2.62 -8.48 13.82
N GLN A 290 -3.76 -7.85 14.09
CA GLN A 290 -4.68 -8.26 15.16
C GLN A 290 -5.93 -8.90 14.58
N VAL A 291 -6.45 -9.91 15.30
CA VAL A 291 -7.63 -10.67 14.91
C VAL A 291 -8.72 -10.45 15.93
N PHE A 292 -9.92 -10.19 15.45
CA PHE A 292 -11.11 -9.92 16.26
C PHE A 292 -12.28 -10.79 15.81
N ASP A 293 -13.29 -10.93 16.66
CA ASP A 293 -14.60 -11.34 16.20
C ASP A 293 -15.38 -10.14 15.59
N HIS A 294 -16.55 -10.40 15.07
CA HIS A 294 -17.42 -9.36 14.48
C HIS A 294 -17.81 -8.25 15.45
N GLN A 295 -17.80 -8.50 16.75
CA GLN A 295 -18.15 -7.53 17.78
C GLN A 295 -16.95 -6.71 18.27
N GLY A 296 -15.76 -6.97 17.71
CA GLY A 296 -14.51 -6.29 18.08
C GLY A 296 -13.83 -6.88 19.31
N LYS A 297 -14.22 -8.07 19.79
CA LYS A 297 -13.49 -8.78 20.82
C LYS A 297 -12.17 -9.30 20.26
N PHE A 298 -11.07 -8.95 20.90
CA PHE A 298 -9.73 -9.40 20.54
C PHE A 298 -9.58 -10.91 20.71
N LEU A 299 -8.98 -11.56 19.72
CA LEU A 299 -8.77 -13.01 19.68
C LEU A 299 -7.29 -13.39 19.63
N ALA A 300 -6.50 -12.73 18.80
CA ALA A 300 -5.09 -13.06 18.61
C ALA A 300 -4.33 -11.89 17.95
N GLU A 301 -3.00 -11.93 18.04
CA GLU A 301 -2.14 -11.05 17.27
C GLU A 301 -0.86 -11.74 16.80
N LYS A 302 -0.27 -11.21 15.75
CA LYS A 302 1.08 -11.55 15.28
C LYS A 302 1.86 -10.30 14.98
N VAL A 303 2.99 -10.16 15.63
CA VAL A 303 4.00 -9.15 15.31
C VAL A 303 4.81 -9.60 14.10
N ILE A 304 5.03 -8.68 13.15
CA ILE A 304 5.72 -8.93 11.89
C ILE A 304 6.87 -7.94 11.78
N ALA A 305 8.11 -8.43 11.68
CA ALA A 305 9.31 -7.60 11.55
C ALA A 305 9.35 -6.40 12.52
N PRO A 306 9.39 -6.61 13.84
CA PRO A 306 9.23 -5.57 14.87
C PRO A 306 10.25 -4.44 14.81
N ALA A 307 11.41 -4.67 14.21
CA ALA A 307 12.44 -3.65 14.01
C ALA A 307 12.16 -2.68 12.85
N THR A 308 11.05 -2.86 12.13
CA THR A 308 10.69 -1.99 11.02
C THR A 308 10.21 -0.64 11.55
N LEU A 309 10.90 0.41 11.19
CA LEU A 309 10.54 1.80 11.46
C LEU A 309 9.80 2.44 10.27
N SER A 310 9.72 3.76 10.23
CA SER A 310 9.07 4.54 9.16
C SER A 310 7.58 4.24 9.04
N SER A 311 7.17 3.58 7.97
CA SER A 311 5.76 3.25 7.72
C SER A 311 5.31 1.94 8.36
N GLY A 312 6.21 1.17 8.99
CA GLY A 312 5.92 -0.13 9.56
C GLY A 312 5.86 -1.26 8.52
N SER A 313 5.47 -2.46 8.93
CA SER A 313 5.58 -3.69 8.14
C SER A 313 4.24 -4.31 7.72
N ALA A 314 3.14 -4.09 8.43
CA ALA A 314 1.87 -4.76 8.19
C ALA A 314 0.88 -3.83 7.45
N PHE A 315 0.88 -3.87 6.10
CA PHE A 315 0.07 -2.94 5.31
C PHE A 315 -1.34 -3.47 5.03
N VAL A 316 -1.47 -4.61 4.36
CA VAL A 316 -2.76 -5.18 3.96
C VAL A 316 -2.76 -6.68 4.18
N PRO A 317 -3.74 -7.23 4.92
CA PRO A 317 -3.94 -8.66 5.08
C PRO A 317 -4.88 -9.19 4.00
N VAL A 318 -4.57 -10.35 3.44
CA VAL A 318 -5.42 -11.08 2.48
C VAL A 318 -5.45 -12.55 2.85
N LEU A 319 -6.63 -13.14 2.87
CA LEU A 319 -6.80 -14.57 3.15
C LEU A 319 -6.73 -15.38 1.87
N SER A 320 -6.21 -16.61 1.95
CA SER A 320 -6.15 -17.52 0.81
C SER A 320 -7.56 -17.90 0.31
N ALA A 321 -7.64 -18.20 -0.98
CA ALA A 321 -8.91 -18.47 -1.66
C ALA A 321 -9.48 -19.88 -1.40
N ASP A 322 -8.72 -20.77 -0.76
CA ASP A 322 -9.23 -22.09 -0.39
C ASP A 322 -10.38 -21.96 0.63
N PRO A 323 -11.34 -22.90 0.66
CA PRO A 323 -12.53 -22.80 1.53
C PRO A 323 -12.19 -22.66 3.03
N GLN A 324 -11.08 -23.23 3.47
CA GLN A 324 -10.59 -23.15 4.85
C GLN A 324 -9.81 -21.89 5.11
N GLN A 325 -9.42 -21.14 4.06
CA GLN A 325 -8.58 -19.95 4.16
C GLN A 325 -7.32 -20.22 5.01
N GLN A 326 -6.57 -21.26 4.63
CA GLN A 326 -5.46 -21.79 5.43
C GLN A 326 -4.30 -20.80 5.62
N TRP A 327 -4.19 -19.82 4.72
CA TRP A 327 -3.10 -18.87 4.70
C TRP A 327 -3.58 -17.43 4.85
N LEU A 328 -2.75 -16.64 5.52
CA LEU A 328 -2.87 -15.19 5.61
C LEU A 328 -1.64 -14.57 4.96
N TYR A 329 -1.84 -13.79 3.91
CA TYR A 329 -0.80 -13.01 3.25
C TYR A 329 -0.80 -11.60 3.79
N VAL A 330 0.38 -11.03 4.07
CA VAL A 330 0.49 -9.65 4.56
C VAL A 330 1.50 -8.89 3.72
N ALA A 331 1.03 -7.87 3.02
CA ALA A 331 1.90 -6.97 2.28
C ALA A 331 2.74 -6.13 3.24
N ASP A 332 4.04 -6.02 2.96
CA ASP A 332 5.01 -5.23 3.72
C ASP A 332 5.67 -4.19 2.79
N GLY A 333 5.11 -2.99 2.80
CA GLY A 333 5.57 -1.92 1.92
C GLY A 333 6.91 -1.33 2.30
N THR A 334 7.39 -1.52 3.53
CA THR A 334 8.68 -1.00 3.97
C THR A 334 9.82 -1.98 3.69
N ASN A 335 9.58 -3.29 3.88
CA ASN A 335 10.56 -4.32 3.61
C ASN A 335 10.44 -4.93 2.20
N HIS A 336 9.51 -4.41 1.38
CA HIS A 336 9.35 -4.77 -0.04
C HIS A 336 9.08 -6.26 -0.28
N LYS A 337 8.16 -6.86 0.49
CA LYS A 337 7.82 -8.28 0.39
C LYS A 337 6.37 -8.56 0.78
N VAL A 338 5.95 -9.79 0.59
CA VAL A 338 4.69 -10.33 1.11
C VAL A 338 5.03 -11.46 2.06
N TRP A 339 4.57 -11.35 3.30
CA TRP A 339 4.67 -12.41 4.31
C TRP A 339 3.59 -13.46 4.11
N ILE A 340 3.91 -14.71 4.38
CA ILE A 340 3.00 -15.85 4.35
C ILE A 340 2.89 -16.41 5.76
N LEU A 341 1.68 -16.36 6.33
CA LEU A 341 1.39 -16.86 7.65
C LEU A 341 0.44 -18.06 7.56
N ARG A 342 0.64 -19.06 8.42
CA ARG A 342 -0.36 -20.07 8.63
C ARG A 342 -1.49 -19.47 9.48
N ARG A 343 -2.73 -19.46 8.94
CA ARG A 343 -3.84 -18.73 9.54
C ARG A 343 -4.24 -19.26 10.93
N SER A 344 -4.11 -20.58 11.16
CA SER A 344 -4.58 -21.22 12.41
C SER A 344 -3.87 -20.73 13.68
N ASP A 345 -2.60 -20.34 13.58
CA ASP A 345 -1.73 -19.92 14.69
C ASP A 345 -0.95 -18.64 14.39
N LEU A 346 -1.15 -18.05 13.21
CA LEU A 346 -0.47 -16.86 12.71
C LEU A 346 1.06 -17.02 12.60
N GLU A 347 1.58 -18.26 12.54
CA GLU A 347 3.01 -18.47 12.35
C GLU A 347 3.47 -18.05 10.98
N ILE A 348 4.56 -17.26 10.91
CA ILE A 348 5.22 -16.89 9.66
C ILE A 348 5.92 -18.13 9.11
N VAL A 349 5.47 -18.61 7.96
CA VAL A 349 5.98 -19.82 7.31
C VAL A 349 6.79 -19.52 6.06
N GLY A 350 6.85 -18.27 5.63
CA GLY A 350 7.63 -17.84 4.48
C GLY A 350 7.34 -16.41 4.08
N ASP A 351 8.01 -15.98 3.04
CA ASP A 351 7.78 -14.71 2.36
C ASP A 351 8.21 -14.79 0.89
N PHE A 352 7.81 -13.83 0.07
CA PHE A 352 8.31 -13.66 -1.28
C PHE A 352 8.45 -12.18 -1.65
N GLY A 353 9.23 -11.92 -2.70
CA GLY A 353 9.56 -10.59 -3.15
C GLY A 353 10.78 -10.00 -2.42
N ARG A 354 11.29 -8.93 -2.96
CA ARG A 354 12.40 -8.12 -2.44
C ARG A 354 12.41 -6.76 -3.08
N GLY A 355 13.15 -5.81 -2.54
CA GLY A 355 13.29 -4.48 -3.12
C GLY A 355 13.86 -4.50 -4.55
N GLY A 356 13.27 -3.71 -5.43
CA GLY A 356 13.73 -3.54 -6.81
C GLY A 356 12.63 -3.23 -7.80
N ARG A 357 13.00 -3.06 -9.08
CA ARG A 357 12.11 -2.64 -10.17
C ARG A 357 11.80 -3.74 -11.20
N GLN A 358 12.50 -4.88 -11.13
CA GLN A 358 12.27 -6.00 -12.04
C GLN A 358 10.97 -6.74 -11.68
N LEU A 359 10.48 -7.57 -12.58
CA LEU A 359 9.33 -8.43 -12.32
C LEU A 359 9.60 -9.33 -11.10
N GLY A 360 8.62 -9.44 -10.22
CA GLY A 360 8.73 -10.17 -8.95
C GLY A 360 9.46 -9.42 -7.83
N GLN A 361 10.02 -8.24 -8.10
CA GLN A 361 10.55 -7.32 -7.09
C GLN A 361 9.53 -6.24 -6.81
N PHE A 362 9.65 -5.56 -5.67
CA PHE A 362 8.70 -4.55 -5.24
C PHE A 362 9.36 -3.22 -4.91
N LEU A 363 8.61 -2.15 -5.19
CA LEU A 363 8.80 -0.84 -4.59
C LEU A 363 7.52 -0.47 -3.84
N ARG A 364 7.50 -0.73 -2.54
CA ARG A 364 6.38 -0.40 -1.64
C ARG A 364 5.07 -1.13 -2.02
N PRO A 365 4.99 -2.48 -1.92
CA PRO A 365 3.71 -3.19 -2.03
C PRO A 365 2.74 -2.61 -1.02
N HIS A 366 1.53 -2.25 -1.49
CA HIS A 366 0.58 -1.47 -0.69
C HIS A 366 -0.83 -2.02 -0.76
N GLY A 367 -1.47 -2.06 -1.94
CA GLY A 367 -2.75 -2.72 -2.16
C GLY A 367 -2.52 -4.19 -2.53
N MET A 368 -3.34 -5.11 -2.01
CA MET A 368 -3.24 -6.53 -2.35
C MET A 368 -4.61 -7.19 -2.33
N SER A 369 -4.85 -8.10 -3.29
CA SER A 369 -6.04 -8.92 -3.35
C SER A 369 -5.74 -10.29 -3.96
N ILE A 370 -6.72 -11.20 -3.97
CA ILE A 370 -6.56 -12.58 -4.45
C ILE A 370 -7.75 -12.98 -5.32
N ASP A 371 -7.52 -13.76 -6.37
CA ASP A 371 -8.57 -14.36 -7.18
C ASP A 371 -8.99 -15.74 -6.66
N ASN A 372 -10.03 -16.32 -7.26
CA ASN A 372 -10.55 -17.63 -6.87
C ASN A 372 -9.60 -18.80 -7.22
N GLN A 373 -8.55 -18.56 -8.01
CA GLN A 373 -7.51 -19.54 -8.32
C GLN A 373 -6.34 -19.44 -7.32
N GLY A 374 -6.36 -18.46 -6.42
CA GLY A 374 -5.33 -18.21 -5.45
C GLY A 374 -4.17 -17.33 -5.96
N ASN A 375 -4.32 -16.70 -7.13
CA ASN A 375 -3.32 -15.77 -7.62
C ASN A 375 -3.42 -14.43 -6.87
N LEU A 376 -2.28 -13.87 -6.48
CA LEU A 376 -2.21 -12.59 -5.78
C LEU A 376 -1.98 -11.45 -6.77
N TYR A 377 -2.68 -10.34 -6.55
CA TYR A 377 -2.48 -9.08 -7.24
C TYR A 377 -1.93 -8.08 -6.25
N VAL A 378 -0.75 -7.54 -6.53
CA VAL A 378 -0.03 -6.64 -5.62
C VAL A 378 0.19 -5.30 -6.30
N GLY A 379 -0.43 -4.26 -5.76
CA GLY A 379 -0.26 -2.87 -6.19
C GLY A 379 0.90 -2.21 -5.45
N GLU A 380 1.68 -1.43 -6.16
CA GLU A 380 2.85 -0.73 -5.64
C GLU A 380 2.61 0.78 -5.57
N ALA A 381 2.70 1.32 -4.37
CA ALA A 381 2.60 2.76 -4.10
C ALA A 381 3.92 3.50 -4.36
N SER A 382 3.94 4.79 -4.06
CA SER A 382 5.10 5.68 -4.24
C SER A 382 5.65 5.62 -5.67
N THR A 383 6.88 5.17 -5.88
CA THR A 383 7.54 5.09 -7.19
C THR A 383 7.40 3.72 -7.87
N GLY A 384 6.67 2.78 -7.30
CA GLY A 384 6.39 1.47 -7.89
C GLY A 384 5.40 1.59 -9.06
N ARG A 385 4.26 2.24 -8.84
CA ARG A 385 3.28 2.69 -9.85
C ARG A 385 2.83 1.59 -10.81
N ARG A 386 2.60 0.39 -10.29
CA ARG A 386 2.13 -0.77 -11.08
C ARG A 386 1.35 -1.74 -10.22
N VAL A 387 0.68 -2.65 -10.89
CA VAL A 387 0.13 -3.87 -10.27
C VAL A 387 0.84 -5.08 -10.90
N GLN A 388 1.24 -6.04 -10.09
CA GLN A 388 1.79 -7.32 -10.55
C GLN A 388 0.88 -8.45 -10.12
N ARG A 389 0.62 -9.41 -11.03
CA ARG A 389 -0.03 -10.68 -10.73
C ARG A 389 1.01 -11.74 -10.39
N PHE A 390 0.76 -12.50 -9.33
CA PHE A 390 1.59 -13.62 -8.89
C PHE A 390 0.77 -14.91 -8.93
N LEU A 391 1.13 -15.79 -9.83
CA LEU A 391 0.46 -17.07 -10.05
C LEU A 391 0.82 -18.04 -8.92
N LEU A 392 -0.20 -18.61 -8.27
CA LEU A 392 -0.03 -19.66 -7.28
C LEU A 392 0.53 -20.91 -7.97
N GLN A 393 1.65 -21.41 -7.47
CA GLN A 393 2.28 -22.63 -7.98
C GLN A 393 1.63 -23.83 -7.31
N LYS A 394 0.98 -24.69 -8.12
CA LYS A 394 0.49 -25.99 -7.65
C LYS A 394 1.71 -26.88 -7.39
N LYS A 395 1.77 -27.46 -6.19
CA LYS A 395 2.77 -28.48 -5.82
C LYS A 395 2.36 -29.84 -6.35
#